data_7184babc76c396b9614748509bd2e6e0
#
_entry.id   7184babc76c396b9614748509bd2e6e0
#
_cell.length_a   1.000
_cell.length_b   1.000
_cell.length_c   1.000
_cell.angle_alpha   90.00
_cell.angle_beta   90.00
_cell.angle_gamma   90.00
#
_symmetry.space_group_name_H-M   'P 1'
#
loop_
_entity.id
_entity.type
_entity.pdbx_description
1 polymer ?
#
loop_
_entity_poly.entity_id
_entity_poly.type
_entity_poly.pdbx_seq_one_letter_code
_entity_poly.pdbx_strand_id
1 'polypeptide(L)'
;MSIHLKGLKPGDLGEVTLIVGDPGRVELISSLFTNVESVVDTSREFVLYVGEYQGRRVSVCSTGIGVGSTEIAITELLENDAQMIIRCGGCGAWREGINPGDIILNSGMARSEGLLSAYVPAVYPAVPNPLLLSQIHNELTSNHKTVHVGIGLTSETYYFGQGRTPALNTRIETPNLIEYWEPRGIINCEMETAVLYLLGSLYNIPVANCLVVHVSRTNEKWTNDEDYRRLHRESAELVLNAALKFVNTNTQ
;
A
#
# COMPACT_ATOMS: atom_id res chain seq x y z
N MET A 1 12.95 8.43 19.45
CA MET A 1 12.11 7.38 20.14
C MET A 1 10.72 7.47 19.56
N SER A 2 10.28 6.43 18.90
CA SER A 2 8.96 6.38 18.25
C SER A 2 7.84 6.51 19.29
N ILE A 3 6.85 7.34 19.00
CA ILE A 3 5.73 7.63 19.90
C ILE A 3 4.65 6.55 19.76
N HIS A 4 4.38 6.13 18.51
CA HIS A 4 3.32 5.19 18.15
C HIS A 4 3.88 3.79 17.81
N LEU A 5 4.98 3.70 17.08
CA LEU A 5 5.71 2.45 16.84
C LEU A 5 6.64 2.17 18.05
N LYS A 6 6.01 1.97 19.21
CA LYS A 6 6.75 1.81 20.49
C LYS A 6 7.66 0.60 20.45
N GLY A 7 8.94 0.82 20.69
CA GLY A 7 9.98 -0.21 20.64
C GLY A 7 10.90 -0.06 19.44
N LEU A 8 10.44 0.51 18.34
CA LEU A 8 11.25 0.74 17.15
C LEU A 8 12.40 1.71 17.41
N LYS A 9 13.59 1.35 16.92
CA LYS A 9 14.84 2.11 17.04
C LYS A 9 15.57 2.13 15.70
N PRO A 10 16.44 3.13 15.47
CA PRO A 10 17.36 3.14 14.33
C PRO A 10 18.15 1.83 14.23
N GLY A 11 18.20 1.26 13.03
CA GLY A 11 18.89 -0.01 12.76
C GLY A 11 18.04 -1.27 12.96
N ASP A 12 16.81 -1.18 13.50
CA ASP A 12 15.93 -2.34 13.64
C ASP A 12 15.35 -2.79 12.28
N LEU A 13 15.11 -1.85 11.36
CA LEU A 13 14.47 -2.13 10.08
C LEU A 13 15.39 -2.88 9.11
N GLY A 14 14.76 -3.60 8.19
CA GLY A 14 15.45 -4.23 7.06
C GLY A 14 15.58 -3.27 5.87
N GLU A 15 16.27 -3.73 4.82
CA GLU A 15 16.50 -2.98 3.58
C GLU A 15 15.19 -2.65 2.84
N VAL A 16 14.18 -3.48 3.04
CA VAL A 16 12.84 -3.32 2.49
C VAL A 16 11.83 -3.40 3.62
N THR A 17 10.97 -2.42 3.72
CA THR A 17 9.82 -2.43 4.63
C THR A 17 8.53 -2.53 3.83
N LEU A 18 7.79 -3.61 4.00
CA LEU A 18 6.44 -3.72 3.48
C LEU A 18 5.47 -3.06 4.45
N ILE A 19 4.49 -2.31 3.94
CA ILE A 19 3.40 -1.79 4.77
C ILE A 19 2.05 -2.37 4.33
N VAL A 20 1.21 -2.67 5.31
CA VAL A 20 -0.13 -3.23 5.14
C VAL A 20 -1.14 -2.48 6.01
N GLY A 21 -2.40 -2.39 5.63
CA GLY A 21 -3.42 -1.73 6.45
C GLY A 21 -3.85 -2.57 7.66
N ASP A 22 -3.94 -3.87 7.50
CA ASP A 22 -4.48 -4.81 8.48
C ASP A 22 -3.35 -5.47 9.29
N PRO A 23 -3.36 -5.37 10.64
CA PRO A 23 -2.38 -6.05 11.50
C PRO A 23 -2.31 -7.58 11.27
N GLY A 24 -3.42 -8.24 10.97
CA GLY A 24 -3.46 -9.68 10.67
C GLY A 24 -2.65 -10.07 9.41
N ARG A 25 -2.39 -9.13 8.51
CA ARG A 25 -1.52 -9.36 7.36
C ARG A 25 -0.03 -9.27 7.69
N VAL A 26 0.35 -8.68 8.81
CA VAL A 26 1.74 -8.69 9.27
C VAL A 26 2.18 -10.12 9.56
N GLU A 27 1.38 -10.91 10.30
CA GLU A 27 1.66 -12.33 10.55
C GLU A 27 1.67 -13.15 9.26
N LEU A 28 0.72 -12.88 8.36
CA LEU A 28 0.63 -13.57 7.08
C LEU A 28 1.89 -13.37 6.22
N ILE A 29 2.42 -12.15 6.15
CA ILE A 29 3.60 -11.84 5.35
C ILE A 29 4.87 -12.26 6.07
N SER A 30 4.99 -12.06 7.37
CA SER A 30 6.16 -12.51 8.13
C SER A 30 6.34 -14.04 8.13
N SER A 31 5.29 -14.80 7.80
CA SER A 31 5.43 -16.25 7.57
C SER A 31 6.34 -16.61 6.38
N LEU A 32 6.70 -15.64 5.54
CA LEU A 32 7.72 -15.77 4.47
C LEU A 32 9.14 -15.63 5.01
N PHE A 33 9.32 -15.09 6.20
CA PHE A 33 10.62 -14.75 6.78
C PHE A 33 11.17 -15.89 7.64
N THR A 34 12.48 -15.94 7.78
CA THR A 34 13.18 -16.70 8.82
C THR A 34 13.66 -15.73 9.92
N ASN A 35 13.98 -16.26 11.10
CA ASN A 35 14.47 -15.46 12.24
C ASN A 35 13.58 -14.26 12.57
N VAL A 36 12.26 -14.48 12.63
CA VAL A 36 11.26 -13.41 12.85
C VAL A 36 11.35 -12.89 14.29
N GLU A 37 11.42 -11.55 14.40
CA GLU A 37 11.41 -10.81 15.65
C GLU A 37 10.22 -9.83 15.65
N SER A 38 9.47 -9.76 16.74
CA SER A 38 8.47 -8.72 16.97
C SER A 38 9.16 -7.49 17.54
N VAL A 39 9.21 -6.40 16.78
CA VAL A 39 9.76 -5.10 17.19
C VAL A 39 8.69 -4.22 17.81
N VAL A 40 7.47 -4.24 17.22
CA VAL A 40 6.27 -3.61 17.78
C VAL A 40 5.20 -4.68 17.84
N ASP A 41 4.93 -5.19 19.03
CA ASP A 41 3.98 -6.29 19.22
C ASP A 41 2.53 -5.80 19.12
N THR A 42 2.21 -4.76 19.87
CA THR A 42 0.89 -4.14 19.82
C THR A 42 0.98 -2.68 20.28
N SER A 43 0.75 -1.77 19.38
CA SER A 43 0.59 -0.34 19.68
C SER A 43 -0.53 0.23 18.79
N ARG A 44 -1.77 0.23 19.28
CA ARG A 44 -2.97 0.55 18.50
C ARG A 44 -3.10 -0.43 17.32
N GLU A 45 -3.22 0.09 16.09
CA GLU A 45 -3.22 -0.66 14.82
C GLU A 45 -1.81 -1.01 14.31
N PHE A 46 -0.76 -0.59 15.02
CA PHE A 46 0.63 -0.76 14.59
C PHE A 46 1.23 -2.05 15.14
N VAL A 47 1.66 -2.92 14.25
CA VAL A 47 2.43 -4.14 14.51
C VAL A 47 3.61 -4.14 13.54
N LEU A 48 4.82 -4.41 14.02
CA LEU A 48 6.03 -4.45 13.20
C LEU A 48 6.83 -5.71 13.49
N TYR A 49 7.01 -6.53 12.47
CA TYR A 49 7.89 -7.68 12.51
C TYR A 49 9.05 -7.49 11.55
N VAL A 50 10.21 -7.96 11.98
CA VAL A 50 11.45 -7.97 11.22
C VAL A 50 11.95 -9.40 11.14
N GLY A 51 12.62 -9.76 10.05
CA GLY A 51 13.19 -11.09 9.87
C GLY A 51 14.09 -11.12 8.64
N GLU A 52 14.41 -12.31 8.18
CA GLU A 52 15.25 -12.52 7.01
C GLU A 52 14.44 -13.14 5.87
N TYR A 53 14.60 -12.62 4.68
CA TYR A 53 14.09 -13.19 3.45
C TYR A 53 15.23 -13.30 2.43
N GLN A 54 15.53 -14.53 1.96
CA GLN A 54 16.66 -14.82 1.09
C GLN A 54 18.01 -14.31 1.64
N GLY A 55 18.20 -14.42 2.98
CA GLY A 55 19.42 -13.98 3.65
C GLY A 55 19.56 -12.45 3.80
N ARG A 56 18.51 -11.68 3.52
CA ARG A 56 18.46 -10.21 3.65
C ARG A 56 17.45 -9.81 4.71
N ARG A 57 17.81 -8.83 5.54
CA ARG A 57 16.91 -8.30 6.57
C ARG A 57 15.77 -7.52 5.92
N VAL A 58 14.53 -7.86 6.27
CA VAL A 58 13.30 -7.24 5.76
C VAL A 58 12.32 -6.99 6.90
N SER A 59 11.38 -6.09 6.66
CA SER A 59 10.38 -5.69 7.67
C SER A 59 8.97 -5.70 7.09
N VAL A 60 7.98 -5.92 7.94
CA VAL A 60 6.56 -5.71 7.60
C VAL A 60 5.88 -4.98 8.74
N CYS A 61 5.17 -3.88 8.43
CA CYS A 61 4.49 -3.03 9.40
C CYS A 61 3.02 -2.81 9.01
N SER A 62 2.11 -2.89 9.96
CA SER A 62 0.74 -2.44 9.74
C SER A 62 0.62 -0.93 9.98
N THR A 63 -0.23 -0.29 9.17
CA THR A 63 -0.49 1.15 9.24
C THR A 63 -1.88 1.49 9.77
N GLY A 64 -2.76 0.49 9.92
CA GLY A 64 -4.19 0.75 10.05
C GLY A 64 -4.79 1.25 8.73
N ILE A 65 -5.98 1.84 8.80
CA ILE A 65 -6.74 2.33 7.66
C ILE A 65 -6.68 3.86 7.61
N GLY A 66 -6.35 4.39 6.43
CA GLY A 66 -6.53 5.81 6.11
C GLY A 66 -5.30 6.68 6.33
N VAL A 67 -5.47 7.94 5.96
CA VAL A 67 -4.38 8.92 5.78
C VAL A 67 -3.60 9.17 7.07
N GLY A 68 -4.30 9.51 8.17
CA GLY A 68 -3.62 9.95 9.39
C GLY A 68 -2.81 8.84 10.07
N SER A 69 -3.35 7.63 10.12
CA SER A 69 -2.67 6.46 10.67
C SER A 69 -1.45 6.07 9.83
N THR A 70 -1.59 6.08 8.51
CA THR A 70 -0.51 5.79 7.58
C THR A 70 0.60 6.84 7.61
N GLU A 71 0.24 8.12 7.73
CA GLU A 71 1.20 9.22 7.89
C GLU A 71 2.09 9.02 9.12
N ILE A 72 1.47 8.72 10.27
CA ILE A 72 2.19 8.42 11.51
C ILE A 72 3.16 7.25 11.32
N ALA A 73 2.68 6.13 10.78
CA ALA A 73 3.50 4.94 10.60
C ALA A 73 4.70 5.21 9.68
N ILE A 74 4.47 5.82 8.51
CA ILE A 74 5.54 6.10 7.55
C ILE A 74 6.55 7.09 8.12
N THR A 75 6.09 8.15 8.80
CA THR A 75 6.98 9.13 9.43
C THR A 75 7.89 8.47 10.46
N GLU A 76 7.34 7.64 11.36
CA GLU A 76 8.15 6.96 12.37
C GLU A 76 9.06 5.86 11.80
N LEU A 77 8.67 5.20 10.69
CA LEU A 77 9.56 4.31 9.95
C LEU A 77 10.74 5.07 9.35
N LEU A 78 10.48 6.25 8.75
CA LEU A 78 11.53 7.12 8.18
C LEU A 78 12.48 7.67 9.25
N GLU A 79 11.95 8.09 10.40
CA GLU A 79 12.76 8.53 11.56
C GLU A 79 13.67 7.41 12.11
N ASN A 80 13.38 6.15 11.78
CA ASN A 80 14.16 4.98 12.17
C ASN A 80 14.83 4.30 10.98
N ASP A 81 15.27 5.08 10.00
CA ASP A 81 16.16 4.71 8.90
C ASP A 81 15.54 3.76 7.85
N ALA A 82 14.22 3.78 7.66
CA ALA A 82 13.60 3.05 6.54
C ALA A 82 14.18 3.51 5.20
N GLN A 83 14.75 2.56 4.43
CA GLN A 83 15.44 2.86 3.17
C GLN A 83 14.54 2.68 1.93
N MET A 84 13.51 1.86 2.03
CA MET A 84 12.53 1.58 0.99
C MET A 84 11.22 1.15 1.66
N ILE A 85 10.10 1.71 1.20
CA ILE A 85 8.78 1.32 1.72
C ILE A 85 7.87 0.95 0.54
N ILE A 86 7.25 -0.24 0.61
CA ILE A 86 6.32 -0.71 -0.43
C ILE A 86 4.99 -1.09 0.24
N ARG A 87 3.90 -0.53 -0.27
CA ARG A 87 2.56 -0.86 0.21
C ARG A 87 2.03 -2.13 -0.47
N CYS A 88 1.82 -3.18 0.32
CA CYS A 88 1.10 -4.40 -0.08
C CYS A 88 -0.33 -4.33 0.46
N GLY A 89 -1.22 -3.75 -0.33
CA GLY A 89 -2.58 -3.41 0.09
C GLY A 89 -3.67 -4.05 -0.73
N GLY A 90 -4.91 -3.64 -0.45
CA GLY A 90 -6.08 -3.97 -1.23
C GLY A 90 -6.73 -2.73 -1.81
N CYS A 91 -7.54 -2.91 -2.86
CA CYS A 91 -8.30 -1.82 -3.46
C CYS A 91 -9.64 -2.29 -4.05
N GLY A 92 -10.50 -1.32 -4.36
CA GLY A 92 -11.66 -1.52 -5.21
C GLY A 92 -11.35 -1.05 -6.63
N ALA A 93 -11.54 -1.92 -7.63
CA ALA A 93 -11.37 -1.55 -9.03
C ALA A 93 -12.60 -0.77 -9.53
N TRP A 94 -12.35 0.30 -10.27
CA TRP A 94 -13.39 1.20 -10.83
C TRP A 94 -13.51 1.11 -12.35
N ARG A 95 -12.58 0.42 -13.01
CA ARG A 95 -12.60 0.20 -14.47
C ARG A 95 -13.16 -1.18 -14.81
N GLU A 96 -13.96 -1.23 -15.85
CA GLU A 96 -14.45 -2.49 -16.41
C GLU A 96 -13.28 -3.37 -16.91
N GLY A 97 -13.43 -4.70 -16.75
CA GLY A 97 -12.40 -5.67 -17.12
C GLY A 97 -11.35 -5.94 -16.06
N ILE A 98 -11.30 -5.15 -14.97
CA ILE A 98 -10.44 -5.44 -13.81
C ILE A 98 -11.24 -6.27 -12.79
N ASN A 99 -10.74 -7.45 -12.46
CA ASN A 99 -11.47 -8.45 -11.68
C ASN A 99 -10.87 -8.64 -10.27
N PRO A 100 -11.66 -9.16 -9.31
CA PRO A 100 -11.13 -9.60 -8.04
C PRO A 100 -9.99 -10.60 -8.23
N GLY A 101 -8.90 -10.38 -7.50
CA GLY A 101 -7.68 -11.18 -7.61
C GLY A 101 -6.63 -10.64 -8.59
N ASP A 102 -7.00 -9.74 -9.50
CA ASP A 102 -6.01 -8.98 -10.30
C ASP A 102 -5.17 -8.07 -9.40
N ILE A 103 -4.03 -7.65 -9.91
CA ILE A 103 -3.12 -6.73 -9.22
C ILE A 103 -3.12 -5.37 -9.90
N ILE A 104 -3.17 -4.31 -9.10
CA ILE A 104 -2.99 -2.94 -9.57
C ILE A 104 -1.71 -2.35 -9.01
N LEU A 105 -0.91 -1.77 -9.89
CA LEU A 105 0.24 -0.92 -9.60
C LEU A 105 -0.12 0.51 -10.00
N ASN A 106 -0.06 1.45 -9.06
CA ASN A 106 -0.41 2.83 -9.37
C ASN A 106 0.82 3.63 -9.79
N SER A 107 0.81 4.12 -11.04
CA SER A 107 1.82 5.03 -11.58
C SER A 107 1.68 6.47 -11.06
N GLY A 108 0.61 6.77 -10.37
CA GLY A 108 0.31 8.02 -9.68
C GLY A 108 -1.02 7.93 -8.96
N MET A 109 -1.23 8.86 -8.02
CA MET A 109 -2.47 8.93 -7.24
C MET A 109 -3.11 10.31 -7.35
N ALA A 110 -4.38 10.33 -7.70
CA ALA A 110 -5.25 11.46 -7.44
C ALA A 110 -5.60 11.50 -5.94
N ARG A 111 -5.84 12.68 -5.41
CA ARG A 111 -6.21 12.89 -4.00
C ARG A 111 -7.03 14.16 -3.83
N SER A 112 -7.70 14.32 -2.67
CA SER A 112 -8.35 15.56 -2.30
C SER A 112 -7.32 16.67 -2.02
N GLU A 113 -7.74 17.93 -2.14
CA GLU A 113 -6.89 19.08 -1.84
C GLU A 113 -6.39 19.11 -0.40
N GLY A 114 -7.17 18.59 0.53
CA GLY A 114 -6.85 18.54 1.97
C GLY A 114 -5.84 17.47 2.35
N LEU A 115 -5.69 16.42 1.54
CA LEU A 115 -4.83 15.29 1.86
C LEU A 115 -3.36 15.71 1.90
N LEU A 116 -2.76 15.69 3.10
CA LEU A 116 -1.41 16.14 3.40
C LEU A 116 -1.12 17.60 3.00
N SER A 117 -2.13 18.48 3.05
CA SER A 117 -1.96 19.92 2.75
C SER A 117 -0.98 20.63 3.70
N ALA A 118 -0.74 20.10 4.89
CA ALA A 118 0.28 20.59 5.81
C ALA A 118 1.72 20.32 5.32
N TYR A 119 1.93 19.35 4.42
CA TYR A 119 3.23 18.99 3.87
C TYR A 119 3.48 19.66 2.51
N VAL A 120 2.50 19.56 1.59
CA VAL A 120 2.63 20.01 0.21
C VAL A 120 1.29 20.52 -0.33
N PRO A 121 1.31 21.48 -1.29
CA PRO A 121 0.08 21.90 -1.98
C PRO A 121 -0.50 20.76 -2.85
N ALA A 122 -1.79 20.84 -3.17
CA ALA A 122 -2.50 19.80 -3.94
C ALA A 122 -1.90 19.51 -5.32
N VAL A 123 -1.24 20.50 -5.95
CA VAL A 123 -0.57 20.34 -7.24
C VAL A 123 0.71 19.50 -7.18
N TYR A 124 1.25 19.22 -5.99
CA TYR A 124 2.44 18.37 -5.85
C TYR A 124 2.08 16.92 -6.23
N PRO A 125 2.82 16.29 -7.16
CA PRO A 125 2.45 14.95 -7.65
C PRO A 125 2.66 13.86 -6.59
N ALA A 126 1.70 12.96 -6.46
CA ALA A 126 1.83 11.74 -5.68
C ALA A 126 2.21 10.59 -6.63
N VAL A 127 3.51 10.28 -6.72
CA VAL A 127 4.07 9.31 -7.67
C VAL A 127 5.04 8.34 -7.00
N PRO A 128 5.12 7.09 -7.47
CA PRO A 128 6.09 6.11 -6.99
C PRO A 128 7.49 6.38 -7.56
N ASN A 129 8.49 5.64 -7.05
CA ASN A 129 9.74 5.47 -7.79
C ASN A 129 9.47 4.64 -9.06
N PRO A 130 9.69 5.20 -10.28
CA PRO A 130 9.28 4.54 -11.52
C PRO A 130 10.09 3.27 -11.81
N LEU A 131 11.35 3.21 -11.41
CA LEU A 131 12.21 2.05 -11.63
C LEU A 131 11.82 0.89 -10.71
N LEU A 132 11.51 1.20 -9.44
CA LEU A 132 11.00 0.21 -8.48
C LEU A 132 9.64 -0.34 -8.93
N LEU A 133 8.73 0.54 -9.38
CA LEU A 133 7.42 0.12 -9.89
C LEU A 133 7.57 -0.79 -11.11
N SER A 134 8.49 -0.45 -12.04
CA SER A 134 8.80 -1.28 -13.21
C SER A 134 9.36 -2.64 -12.82
N GLN A 135 10.25 -2.69 -11.81
CA GLN A 135 10.82 -3.95 -11.32
C GLN A 135 9.73 -4.86 -10.71
N ILE A 136 8.81 -4.28 -9.93
CA ILE A 136 7.66 -5.00 -9.36
C ILE A 136 6.74 -5.52 -10.48
N HIS A 137 6.43 -4.69 -11.47
CA HIS A 137 5.62 -5.09 -12.63
C HIS A 137 6.23 -6.30 -13.36
N ASN A 138 7.53 -6.24 -13.65
CA ASN A 138 8.23 -7.32 -14.35
C ASN A 138 8.23 -8.62 -13.55
N GLU A 139 8.44 -8.56 -12.24
CA GLU A 139 8.40 -9.73 -11.37
C GLU A 139 7.01 -10.38 -11.35
N LEU A 140 5.96 -9.58 -11.19
CA LEU A 140 4.58 -10.05 -11.16
C LEU A 140 4.16 -10.69 -12.51
N THR A 141 4.45 -10.04 -13.61
CA THR A 141 4.07 -10.53 -14.94
C THR A 141 4.85 -11.77 -15.35
N SER A 142 6.14 -11.87 -14.98
CA SER A 142 6.94 -13.09 -15.18
C SER A 142 6.43 -14.29 -14.37
N ASN A 143 5.69 -14.03 -13.29
CA ASN A 143 5.02 -15.06 -12.48
C ASN A 143 3.52 -15.19 -12.83
N HIS A 144 3.16 -14.81 -14.06
CA HIS A 144 1.81 -14.99 -14.64
C HIS A 144 0.67 -14.30 -13.86
N LYS A 145 0.97 -13.23 -13.12
CA LYS A 145 -0.08 -12.42 -12.50
C LYS A 145 -0.69 -11.46 -13.51
N THR A 146 -2.01 -11.28 -13.45
CA THR A 146 -2.71 -10.23 -14.20
C THR A 146 -2.48 -8.90 -13.51
N VAL A 147 -1.76 -8.00 -14.18
CA VAL A 147 -1.33 -6.71 -13.62
C VAL A 147 -1.86 -5.56 -14.46
N HIS A 148 -2.49 -4.60 -13.79
CA HIS A 148 -2.94 -3.35 -14.39
C HIS A 148 -2.10 -2.20 -13.84
N VAL A 149 -1.65 -1.31 -14.73
CA VAL A 149 -0.90 -0.10 -14.34
C VAL A 149 -1.73 1.12 -14.67
N GLY A 150 -1.88 2.05 -13.73
CA GLY A 150 -2.65 3.26 -13.98
C GLY A 150 -2.74 4.18 -12.77
N ILE A 151 -3.50 5.26 -12.93
CA ILE A 151 -3.72 6.25 -11.86
C ILE A 151 -4.85 5.75 -10.96
N GLY A 152 -4.62 5.78 -9.64
CA GLY A 152 -5.63 5.49 -8.62
C GLY A 152 -6.12 6.75 -7.91
N LEU A 153 -7.11 6.58 -7.06
CA LEU A 153 -7.57 7.61 -6.13
C LEU A 153 -7.31 7.17 -4.70
N THR A 154 -6.62 7.99 -3.91
CA THR A 154 -6.60 7.85 -2.45
C THR A 154 -7.72 8.69 -1.87
N SER A 155 -8.70 8.02 -1.26
CA SER A 155 -9.84 8.63 -0.59
C SER A 155 -9.62 8.69 0.93
N GLU A 156 -9.97 9.81 1.56
CA GLU A 156 -9.89 9.98 3.02
C GLU A 156 -11.03 9.26 3.75
N THR A 157 -12.10 8.88 3.05
CA THR A 157 -13.26 8.21 3.65
C THR A 157 -13.71 7.00 2.83
N TYR A 158 -14.17 5.96 3.54
CA TYR A 158 -14.54 4.68 2.90
C TYR A 158 -15.93 4.71 2.25
N TYR A 159 -16.91 5.34 2.89
CA TYR A 159 -18.29 5.35 2.39
C TYR A 159 -18.46 6.38 1.28
N PHE A 160 -18.88 7.58 1.58
CA PHE A 160 -19.17 8.60 0.57
C PHE A 160 -17.95 8.94 -0.29
N GLY A 161 -16.72 8.95 0.27
CA GLY A 161 -15.51 9.22 -0.48
C GLY A 161 -15.12 8.13 -1.47
N GLN A 162 -15.77 6.96 -1.42
CA GLN A 162 -15.63 5.89 -2.40
C GLN A 162 -16.94 5.55 -3.12
N GLY A 163 -17.95 6.44 -3.07
CA GLY A 163 -19.25 6.23 -3.68
C GLY A 163 -20.00 5.03 -3.09
N ARG A 164 -19.91 4.81 -1.78
CA ARG A 164 -20.59 3.76 -1.04
C ARG A 164 -21.67 4.37 -0.16
N THR A 165 -22.89 3.88 -0.26
CA THR A 165 -23.99 4.27 0.64
C THR A 165 -23.86 3.51 1.95
N PRO A 166 -23.74 4.18 3.11
CA PRO A 166 -23.80 3.50 4.39
C PRO A 166 -25.21 2.95 4.64
N ALA A 167 -25.33 1.87 5.43
CA ALA A 167 -26.62 1.30 5.80
C ALA A 167 -27.46 2.22 6.73
N LEU A 168 -26.90 3.34 7.12
CA LEU A 168 -27.60 4.37 7.90
C LEU A 168 -28.70 5.03 7.05
N ASN A 169 -29.85 5.32 7.66
CA ASN A 169 -30.80 6.22 7.03
C ASN A 169 -30.20 7.64 7.01
N THR A 170 -29.81 8.09 5.83
CA THR A 170 -29.22 9.43 5.64
C THR A 170 -29.97 10.22 4.59
N ARG A 171 -30.00 11.53 4.77
CA ARG A 171 -30.54 12.50 3.80
C ARG A 171 -29.46 12.97 2.82
N ILE A 172 -28.21 12.52 3.02
CA ILE A 172 -27.09 12.87 2.14
C ILE A 172 -27.09 11.90 0.97
N GLU A 173 -27.13 12.44 -0.22
CA GLU A 173 -27.02 11.66 -1.45
C GLU A 173 -25.58 11.13 -1.62
N THR A 174 -25.45 9.86 -1.97
CA THR A 174 -24.16 9.25 -2.23
C THR A 174 -23.61 9.76 -3.59
N PRO A 175 -22.42 10.36 -3.63
CA PRO A 175 -21.86 10.85 -4.87
C PRO A 175 -21.50 9.71 -5.83
N ASN A 176 -21.83 9.85 -7.10
CA ASN A 176 -21.43 8.90 -8.14
C ASN A 176 -19.98 9.12 -8.57
N LEU A 177 -19.06 8.73 -7.71
CA LEU A 177 -17.61 8.97 -7.92
C LEU A 177 -17.02 8.12 -9.04
N ILE A 178 -17.52 6.93 -9.29
CA ILE A 178 -17.03 6.07 -10.37
C ILE A 178 -17.31 6.74 -11.73
N GLU A 179 -18.53 7.19 -11.95
CA GLU A 179 -18.95 7.89 -13.18
C GLU A 179 -18.19 9.21 -13.38
N TYR A 180 -17.78 9.85 -12.29
CA TYR A 180 -16.95 11.06 -12.35
C TYR A 180 -15.48 10.74 -12.68
N TRP A 181 -14.87 9.74 -12.03
CA TRP A 181 -13.43 9.52 -12.06
C TRP A 181 -12.97 8.51 -13.15
N GLU A 182 -13.77 7.48 -13.45
CA GLU A 182 -13.40 6.45 -14.44
C GLU A 182 -13.12 7.07 -15.84
N PRO A 183 -13.98 7.96 -16.38
CA PRO A 183 -13.69 8.62 -17.66
C PRO A 183 -12.48 9.56 -17.64
N ARG A 184 -11.98 9.91 -16.45
CA ARG A 184 -10.75 10.70 -16.24
C ARG A 184 -9.51 9.81 -16.04
N GLY A 185 -9.64 8.50 -16.24
CA GLY A 185 -8.54 7.56 -16.23
C GLY A 185 -8.22 6.93 -14.87
N ILE A 186 -9.02 7.18 -13.84
CA ILE A 186 -8.84 6.52 -12.54
C ILE A 186 -9.31 5.07 -12.63
N ILE A 187 -8.44 4.11 -12.26
CA ILE A 187 -8.73 2.68 -12.40
C ILE A 187 -9.14 2.00 -11.09
N ASN A 188 -8.79 2.60 -9.95
CA ASN A 188 -9.09 2.05 -8.61
C ASN A 188 -9.15 3.13 -7.54
N CYS A 189 -9.71 2.75 -6.40
CA CYS A 189 -9.70 3.57 -5.18
C CYS A 189 -9.20 2.78 -3.99
N GLU A 190 -8.44 3.45 -3.12
CA GLU A 190 -7.89 2.96 -1.85
C GLU A 190 -7.70 4.14 -0.88
N MET A 191 -6.99 3.97 0.25
CA MET A 191 -7.01 4.98 1.32
C MET A 191 -5.63 5.43 1.82
N GLU A 192 -4.49 4.95 1.28
CA GLU A 192 -3.16 5.19 1.87
C GLU A 192 -2.03 5.49 0.88
N THR A 193 -2.15 5.08 -0.38
CA THR A 193 -1.03 5.13 -1.33
C THR A 193 -0.51 6.55 -1.60
N ALA A 194 -1.39 7.56 -1.68
CA ALA A 194 -0.93 8.94 -1.89
C ALA A 194 -0.05 9.42 -0.73
N VAL A 195 -0.33 9.00 0.51
CA VAL A 195 0.50 9.32 1.68
C VAL A 195 1.91 8.77 1.49
N LEU A 196 2.02 7.48 1.14
CA LEU A 196 3.31 6.83 0.89
C LEU A 196 4.09 7.54 -0.21
N TYR A 197 3.44 7.85 -1.34
CA TYR A 197 4.10 8.47 -2.48
C TYR A 197 4.60 9.90 -2.18
N LEU A 198 3.80 10.67 -1.44
CA LEU A 198 4.18 12.03 -1.05
C LEU A 198 5.37 12.01 -0.07
N LEU A 199 5.30 11.22 1.00
CA LEU A 199 6.37 11.13 1.98
C LEU A 199 7.64 10.51 1.36
N GLY A 200 7.50 9.49 0.52
CA GLY A 200 8.64 8.92 -0.22
C GLY A 200 9.36 9.95 -1.09
N SER A 201 8.62 10.80 -1.79
CA SER A 201 9.18 11.90 -2.60
C SER A 201 9.85 12.97 -1.73
N LEU A 202 9.20 13.38 -0.63
CA LEU A 202 9.72 14.42 0.27
C LEU A 202 11.01 14.00 0.98
N TYR A 203 11.11 12.74 1.37
CA TYR A 203 12.26 12.19 2.08
C TYR A 203 13.23 11.42 1.18
N ASN A 204 13.00 11.45 -0.15
CA ASN A 204 13.88 10.88 -1.17
C ASN A 204 14.19 9.40 -0.94
N ILE A 205 13.19 8.60 -0.59
CA ILE A 205 13.29 7.14 -0.52
C ILE A 205 12.46 6.47 -1.62
N PRO A 206 12.89 5.30 -2.16
CA PRO A 206 12.10 4.55 -3.11
C PRO A 206 10.80 4.03 -2.48
N VAL A 207 9.68 4.35 -3.12
CA VAL A 207 8.36 3.86 -2.71
C VAL A 207 7.57 3.34 -3.90
N ALA A 208 6.72 2.35 -3.67
CA ALA A 208 5.77 1.82 -4.64
C ALA A 208 4.58 1.18 -3.94
N ASN A 209 3.57 0.79 -4.70
CA ASN A 209 2.48 -0.05 -4.20
C ASN A 209 2.31 -1.31 -5.04
N CYS A 210 1.63 -2.30 -4.45
CA CYS A 210 1.12 -3.50 -5.08
C CYS A 210 -0.22 -3.82 -4.41
N LEU A 211 -1.32 -3.63 -5.15
CA LEU A 211 -2.66 -3.72 -4.59
C LEU A 211 -3.40 -4.92 -5.19
N VAL A 212 -3.87 -5.82 -4.35
CA VAL A 212 -4.80 -6.89 -4.74
C VAL A 212 -6.20 -6.30 -4.88
N VAL A 213 -6.87 -6.55 -5.99
CA VAL A 213 -8.26 -6.15 -6.19
C VAL A 213 -9.16 -7.02 -5.33
N HIS A 214 -9.79 -6.44 -4.31
CA HIS A 214 -10.74 -7.13 -3.45
C HIS A 214 -12.15 -7.16 -4.03
N VAL A 215 -12.51 -6.09 -4.73
CA VAL A 215 -13.84 -5.91 -5.30
C VAL A 215 -13.74 -5.19 -6.65
N SER A 216 -14.46 -5.70 -7.63
CA SER A 216 -14.77 -4.96 -8.85
C SER A 216 -16.04 -4.15 -8.60
N ARG A 217 -15.91 -2.83 -8.54
CA ARG A 217 -17.01 -1.90 -8.23
C ARG A 217 -17.96 -1.69 -9.42
N THR A 218 -17.60 -2.18 -10.60
CA THR A 218 -18.46 -2.13 -11.79
C THR A 218 -19.53 -3.22 -11.80
N ASN A 219 -19.32 -4.31 -11.07
CA ASN A 219 -20.23 -5.45 -11.00
C ASN A 219 -20.42 -6.02 -9.58
N GLU A 220 -19.85 -5.36 -8.57
CA GLU A 220 -19.87 -5.72 -7.14
C GLU A 220 -19.45 -7.18 -6.86
N LYS A 221 -18.52 -7.72 -7.66
CA LYS A 221 -17.87 -9.01 -7.38
C LYS A 221 -16.75 -8.84 -6.37
N TRP A 222 -16.72 -9.73 -5.37
CA TRP A 222 -15.75 -9.73 -4.27
C TRP A 222 -14.86 -10.95 -4.29
N THR A 223 -13.62 -10.80 -3.82
CA THR A 223 -12.72 -11.91 -3.47
C THR A 223 -13.26 -12.60 -2.21
N ASN A 224 -13.19 -13.93 -2.13
CA ASN A 224 -13.47 -14.66 -0.89
C ASN A 224 -12.27 -14.60 0.07
N ASP A 225 -12.48 -14.97 1.35
CA ASP A 225 -11.48 -14.83 2.41
C ASP A 225 -10.24 -15.73 2.20
N GLU A 226 -10.40 -16.92 1.63
CA GLU A 226 -9.29 -17.84 1.37
C GLU A 226 -8.39 -17.29 0.26
N ASP A 227 -8.98 -16.88 -0.87
CA ASP A 227 -8.27 -16.23 -1.96
C ASP A 227 -7.64 -14.91 -1.51
N TYR A 228 -8.32 -14.13 -0.67
CA TYR A 228 -7.79 -12.90 -0.09
C TYR A 228 -6.44 -13.15 0.60
N ARG A 229 -6.38 -14.09 1.54
CA ARG A 229 -5.15 -14.41 2.29
C ARG A 229 -4.05 -14.94 1.38
N ARG A 230 -4.38 -15.89 0.50
CA ARG A 230 -3.46 -16.48 -0.47
C ARG A 230 -2.85 -15.42 -1.40
N LEU A 231 -3.67 -14.58 -2.01
CA LEU A 231 -3.24 -13.56 -2.97
C LEU A 231 -2.35 -12.50 -2.31
N HIS A 232 -2.67 -12.06 -1.09
CA HIS A 232 -1.84 -11.11 -0.37
C HIS A 232 -0.46 -11.67 -0.03
N ARG A 233 -0.38 -12.94 0.39
CA ARG A 233 0.88 -13.60 0.68
C ARG A 233 1.74 -13.79 -0.58
N GLU A 234 1.14 -14.31 -1.65
CA GLU A 234 1.82 -14.51 -2.94
C GLU A 234 2.32 -13.17 -3.54
N SER A 235 1.49 -12.14 -3.51
CA SER A 235 1.88 -10.81 -4.02
C SER A 235 3.02 -10.20 -3.21
N ALA A 236 2.99 -10.31 -1.87
CA ALA A 236 4.05 -9.81 -1.01
C ALA A 236 5.39 -10.54 -1.26
N GLU A 237 5.36 -11.85 -1.50
CA GLU A 237 6.55 -12.63 -1.86
C GLU A 237 7.18 -12.13 -3.16
N LEU A 238 6.39 -11.91 -4.20
CA LEU A 238 6.86 -11.38 -5.48
C LEU A 238 7.36 -9.93 -5.35
N VAL A 239 6.71 -9.12 -4.53
CA VAL A 239 7.18 -7.76 -4.24
C VAL A 239 8.53 -7.78 -3.53
N LEU A 240 8.74 -8.67 -2.55
CA LEU A 240 10.04 -8.82 -1.89
C LEU A 240 11.12 -9.25 -2.89
N ASN A 241 10.85 -10.21 -3.76
CA ASN A 241 11.76 -10.63 -4.82
C ASN A 241 12.17 -9.45 -5.71
N ALA A 242 11.19 -8.65 -6.15
CA ALA A 242 11.43 -7.48 -6.97
C ALA A 242 12.27 -6.41 -6.25
N ALA A 243 11.92 -6.13 -4.99
CA ALA A 243 12.59 -5.12 -4.17
C ALA A 243 14.06 -5.48 -3.90
N LEU A 244 14.36 -6.72 -3.57
CA LEU A 244 15.75 -7.18 -3.38
C LEU A 244 16.57 -7.14 -4.67
N LYS A 245 15.97 -7.44 -5.83
CA LYS A 245 16.64 -7.25 -7.14
C LYS A 245 16.92 -5.77 -7.40
N PHE A 246 15.96 -4.89 -7.08
CA PHE A 246 16.13 -3.44 -7.23
C PHE A 246 17.27 -2.89 -6.36
N VAL A 247 17.39 -3.31 -5.10
CA VAL A 247 18.50 -2.94 -4.21
C VAL A 247 19.82 -3.34 -4.83
N ASN A 248 19.98 -4.59 -5.30
CA ASN A 248 21.22 -5.09 -5.89
C ASN A 248 21.65 -4.31 -7.12
N THR A 249 20.72 -3.78 -7.90
CA THR A 249 21.01 -3.02 -9.14
C THR A 249 21.43 -1.57 -8.85
N ASN A 250 20.98 -0.98 -7.76
CA ASN A 250 21.21 0.43 -7.43
C ASN A 250 22.28 0.67 -6.35
N THR A 251 22.93 -0.40 -5.86
CA THR A 251 24.04 -0.31 -4.89
C THR A 251 25.42 -0.42 -5.59
N GLN A 252 25.46 -0.50 -6.93
CA GLN A 252 26.66 -0.43 -7.77
C GLN A 252 26.84 0.97 -8.37
#